data_b4da1f6d0ce9b5d017f359baea07703d
#
_entry.id   b4da1f6d0ce9b5d017f359baea07703d
#
_cell.length_a   1.000
_cell.length_b   1.000
_cell.length_c   1.000
_cell.angle_alpha   90.00
_cell.angle_beta   90.00
_cell.angle_gamma   90.00
#
_symmetry.space_group_name_H-M   'P 1'
#
loop_
_entity.id
_entity.type
_entity.pdbx_description
1 polymer ?
#
loop_
_entity_poly.entity_id
_entity_poly.type
_entity_poly.pdbx_seq_one_letter_code
_entity_poly.pdbx_strand_id
1 'polypeptide(L)'
;MIRIAIVDDNPFLQKTIKDKIKFFSDVEVRFKAINGLDIVEKVEKNHHLDLILMDIEMPKMNGIEATSLLKSKFPQIKIIMLTVFDNDENIFKAIKAGADGYFLKDVNPQELYDGIVETLAGGAGMTPSIATRTLKLLREPLVFDDSISKEEISLTNREIEVLEQLSKGLTYNAIAENLFLSLGTIRKHVENIYTKLQVHNKLEAIQKAKNNNLI
;
A
#
# COMPACT_ATOMS: atom_id res chain seq x y z
N MET A 1 18.79 -20.39 -12.23
CA MET A 1 17.68 -20.50 -11.26
C MET A 1 17.45 -19.12 -10.67
N ILE A 2 16.26 -18.57 -10.85
CA ILE A 2 15.85 -17.24 -10.40
C ILE A 2 15.44 -17.32 -8.93
N ARG A 3 16.08 -16.57 -8.06
CA ARG A 3 15.84 -16.58 -6.60
C ARG A 3 14.95 -15.40 -6.24
N ILE A 4 13.76 -15.67 -5.75
CA ILE A 4 12.79 -14.62 -5.42
C ILE A 4 12.39 -14.61 -3.96
N ALA A 5 11.93 -13.44 -3.48
CA ALA A 5 11.20 -13.31 -2.23
C ALA A 5 9.74 -12.91 -2.51
N ILE A 6 8.83 -13.35 -1.63
CA ILE A 6 7.41 -12.93 -1.63
C ILE A 6 7.14 -12.19 -0.34
N VAL A 7 6.66 -10.95 -0.46
CA VAL A 7 6.36 -10.06 0.67
C VAL A 7 4.90 -9.66 0.64
N ASP A 8 4.14 -10.11 1.62
CA ASP A 8 2.69 -9.90 1.74
C ASP A 8 2.29 -10.22 3.18
N ASP A 9 1.47 -9.41 3.82
CA ASP A 9 1.05 -9.62 5.20
C ASP A 9 0.01 -10.75 5.33
N ASN A 10 -0.61 -11.15 4.20
CA ASN A 10 -1.61 -12.21 4.15
C ASN A 10 -0.97 -13.56 3.75
N PRO A 11 -0.89 -14.55 4.66
CA PRO A 11 -0.29 -15.86 4.37
C PRO A 11 -0.99 -16.64 3.25
N PHE A 12 -2.30 -16.42 3.06
CA PHE A 12 -3.05 -17.06 1.98
C PHE A 12 -2.62 -16.51 0.62
N LEU A 13 -2.45 -15.18 0.50
CA LEU A 13 -1.96 -14.55 -0.73
C LEU A 13 -0.52 -14.94 -1.02
N GLN A 14 0.37 -14.99 -0.03
CA GLN A 14 1.72 -15.53 -0.21
C GLN A 14 1.71 -16.97 -0.77
N LYS A 15 0.77 -17.80 -0.28
CA LYS A 15 0.63 -19.18 -0.81
C LYS A 15 0.14 -19.15 -2.24
N THR A 16 -0.88 -18.37 -2.55
CA THR A 16 -1.43 -18.24 -3.91
C THR A 16 -0.36 -17.77 -4.91
N ILE A 17 0.45 -16.76 -4.56
CA ILE A 17 1.56 -16.29 -5.39
C ILE A 17 2.59 -17.42 -5.59
N LYS A 18 2.97 -18.11 -4.51
CA LYS A 18 3.89 -19.25 -4.60
C LYS A 18 3.34 -20.34 -5.50
N ASP A 19 2.05 -20.65 -5.44
CA ASP A 19 1.42 -21.68 -6.26
C ASP A 19 1.38 -21.26 -7.75
N LYS A 20 1.19 -19.95 -8.06
CA LYS A 20 1.26 -19.42 -9.43
C LYS A 20 2.63 -19.65 -10.08
N ILE A 21 3.71 -19.43 -9.33
CA ILE A 21 5.09 -19.57 -9.87
C ILE A 21 5.69 -20.96 -9.74
N LYS A 22 5.06 -21.86 -8.97
CA LYS A 22 5.53 -23.25 -8.79
C LYS A 22 5.63 -24.05 -10.07
N PHE A 23 4.86 -23.66 -11.11
CA PHE A 23 4.89 -24.36 -12.42
C PHE A 23 6.18 -24.10 -13.20
N PHE A 24 6.98 -23.11 -12.82
CA PHE A 24 8.22 -22.73 -13.48
C PHE A 24 9.40 -23.26 -12.68
N SER A 25 10.08 -24.29 -13.22
CA SER A 25 11.13 -25.03 -12.51
C SER A 25 12.44 -24.25 -12.30
N ASP A 26 12.59 -23.12 -12.98
CA ASP A 26 13.74 -22.22 -12.91
C ASP A 26 13.57 -21.10 -11.89
N VAL A 27 12.42 -21.04 -11.17
CA VAL A 27 12.14 -20.06 -10.12
C VAL A 27 12.11 -20.71 -8.74
N GLU A 28 12.86 -20.15 -7.80
CA GLU A 28 12.94 -20.60 -6.41
C GLU A 28 12.50 -19.49 -5.44
N VAL A 29 11.51 -19.78 -4.59
CA VAL A 29 11.13 -18.87 -3.49
C VAL A 29 12.06 -19.09 -2.31
N ARG A 30 13.01 -18.18 -2.10
CA ARG A 30 14.00 -18.22 -1.01
C ARG A 30 13.44 -17.70 0.30
N PHE A 31 12.71 -16.58 0.27
CA PHE A 31 12.16 -15.95 1.45
C PHE A 31 10.68 -15.67 1.29
N LYS A 32 10.02 -15.65 2.45
CA LYS A 32 8.70 -15.04 2.62
C LYS A 32 8.81 -14.02 3.74
N ALA A 33 8.20 -12.87 3.57
CA ALA A 33 8.14 -11.82 4.57
C ALA A 33 6.71 -11.30 4.73
N ILE A 34 6.39 -10.78 5.90
CA ILE A 34 5.03 -10.35 6.25
C ILE A 34 4.88 -8.82 6.30
N ASN A 35 5.94 -8.08 6.07
CA ASN A 35 5.97 -6.62 5.98
C ASN A 35 7.34 -6.13 5.48
N GLY A 36 7.44 -4.82 5.24
CA GLY A 36 8.67 -4.19 4.75
C GLY A 36 9.86 -4.31 5.68
N LEU A 37 9.68 -4.25 7.00
CA LEU A 37 10.78 -4.43 7.95
C LEU A 37 11.34 -5.85 7.91
N ASP A 38 10.45 -6.85 7.87
CA ASP A 38 10.84 -8.26 7.85
C ASP A 38 11.66 -8.61 6.59
N ILE A 39 11.28 -8.09 5.41
CA ILE A 39 12.07 -8.33 4.19
C ILE A 39 13.41 -7.61 4.23
N VAL A 40 13.48 -6.36 4.71
CA VAL A 40 14.73 -5.62 4.84
C VAL A 40 15.74 -6.38 5.72
N GLU A 41 15.31 -6.84 6.91
CA GLU A 41 16.17 -7.62 7.81
C GLU A 41 16.65 -8.93 7.18
N LYS A 42 15.79 -9.63 6.41
CA LYS A 42 16.14 -10.87 5.73
C LYS A 42 17.16 -10.64 4.63
N VAL A 43 16.99 -9.59 3.83
CA VAL A 43 17.91 -9.22 2.75
C VAL A 43 19.25 -8.77 3.31
N GLU A 44 19.29 -8.01 4.42
CA GLU A 44 20.53 -7.62 5.09
C GLU A 44 21.33 -8.82 5.59
N LYS A 45 20.67 -9.86 6.10
CA LYS A 45 21.31 -11.10 6.52
C LYS A 45 21.75 -11.98 5.36
N ASN A 46 21.00 -11.98 4.27
CA ASN A 46 21.30 -12.77 3.08
C ASN A 46 20.69 -12.11 1.82
N HIS A 47 21.54 -11.43 1.07
CA HIS A 47 21.17 -10.69 -0.15
C HIS A 47 21.29 -11.50 -1.44
N HIS A 48 21.37 -12.83 -1.36
CA HIS A 48 21.36 -13.71 -2.55
C HIS A 48 19.94 -13.86 -3.12
N LEU A 49 19.38 -12.76 -3.59
CA LEU A 49 18.11 -12.63 -4.27
C LEU A 49 18.29 -11.94 -5.60
N ASP A 50 17.51 -12.38 -6.59
CA ASP A 50 17.45 -11.75 -7.89
C ASP A 50 16.27 -10.78 -7.97
N LEU A 51 15.13 -11.13 -7.35
CA LEU A 51 13.90 -10.35 -7.41
C LEU A 51 13.02 -10.49 -6.16
N ILE A 52 12.28 -9.44 -5.85
CA ILE A 52 11.27 -9.39 -4.78
C ILE A 52 9.90 -9.09 -5.39
N LEU A 53 8.90 -9.93 -5.10
CA LEU A 53 7.49 -9.63 -5.30
C LEU A 53 6.96 -8.96 -4.03
N MET A 54 6.57 -7.68 -4.13
CA MET A 54 6.30 -6.81 -2.99
C MET A 54 4.87 -6.32 -3.01
N ASP A 55 4.09 -6.62 -1.97
CA ASP A 55 2.81 -5.94 -1.76
C ASP A 55 3.02 -4.49 -1.28
N ILE A 56 2.05 -3.63 -1.54
CA ILE A 56 2.09 -2.22 -1.13
C ILE A 56 1.61 -2.07 0.31
N GLU A 57 0.40 -2.50 0.62
CA GLU A 57 -0.18 -2.29 1.94
C GLU A 57 0.19 -3.41 2.90
N MET A 58 1.07 -3.07 3.83
CA MET A 58 1.50 -3.97 4.90
C MET A 58 1.69 -3.20 6.20
N PRO A 59 1.50 -3.86 7.36
CA PRO A 59 1.72 -3.23 8.66
C PRO A 59 3.20 -2.89 8.90
N LYS A 60 3.47 -1.93 9.77
CA LYS A 60 4.79 -1.46 10.24
C LYS A 60 5.60 -0.68 9.20
N MET A 61 5.87 -1.24 8.06
CA MET A 61 6.53 -0.63 6.90
C MET A 61 5.85 -1.13 5.64
N ASN A 62 5.32 -0.22 4.83
CA ASN A 62 4.66 -0.54 3.57
C ASN A 62 5.68 -0.91 2.48
N GLY A 63 5.17 -1.46 1.35
CA GLY A 63 6.03 -1.94 0.27
C GLY A 63 6.76 -0.83 -0.48
N ILE A 64 6.19 0.38 -0.55
CA ILE A 64 6.84 1.53 -1.21
C ILE A 64 8.03 2.02 -0.39
N GLU A 65 7.86 2.16 0.93
CA GLU A 65 8.94 2.50 1.86
C GLU A 65 10.06 1.45 1.83
N ALA A 66 9.68 0.17 1.89
CA ALA A 66 10.62 -0.95 1.81
C ALA A 66 11.38 -0.95 0.48
N THR A 67 10.70 -0.65 -0.64
CA THR A 67 11.31 -0.55 -1.96
C THR A 67 12.37 0.55 -2.00
N SER A 68 12.06 1.76 -1.52
CA SER A 68 13.00 2.87 -1.47
C SER A 68 14.25 2.51 -0.65
N LEU A 69 14.06 1.89 0.53
CA LEU A 69 15.17 1.48 1.40
C LEU A 69 16.02 0.36 0.77
N LEU A 70 15.38 -0.67 0.20
CA LEU A 70 16.08 -1.78 -0.45
C LEU A 70 16.84 -1.32 -1.69
N LYS A 71 16.27 -0.44 -2.51
CA LYS A 71 16.93 0.10 -3.69
C LYS A 71 18.12 0.98 -3.35
N SER A 72 18.09 1.71 -2.24
CA SER A 72 19.25 2.49 -1.78
C SER A 72 20.41 1.62 -1.32
N LYS A 73 20.13 0.45 -0.69
CA LYS A 73 21.15 -0.45 -0.14
C LYS A 73 21.57 -1.57 -1.10
N PHE A 74 20.62 -2.08 -1.89
CA PHE A 74 20.77 -3.25 -2.77
C PHE A 74 20.17 -2.98 -4.16
N PRO A 75 20.69 -2.01 -4.93
CA PRO A 75 20.11 -1.57 -6.21
C PRO A 75 20.06 -2.67 -7.27
N GLN A 76 20.88 -3.73 -7.12
CA GLN A 76 20.91 -4.89 -8.02
C GLN A 76 19.70 -5.81 -7.86
N ILE A 77 19.02 -5.80 -6.71
CA ILE A 77 17.83 -6.63 -6.49
C ILE A 77 16.65 -5.97 -7.20
N LYS A 78 16.01 -6.71 -8.10
CA LYS A 78 14.82 -6.25 -8.79
C LYS A 78 13.59 -6.30 -7.88
N ILE A 79 12.71 -5.32 -8.01
CA ILE A 79 11.48 -5.25 -7.19
C ILE A 79 10.28 -5.05 -8.13
N ILE A 80 9.37 -6.01 -8.12
CA ILE A 80 8.07 -5.92 -8.77
C ILE A 80 7.01 -5.72 -7.69
N MET A 81 6.24 -4.64 -7.81
CA MET A 81 5.05 -4.48 -6.98
C MET A 81 3.99 -5.48 -7.44
N LEU A 82 3.42 -6.21 -6.48
CA LEU A 82 2.35 -7.19 -6.73
C LEU A 82 1.23 -6.96 -5.73
N THR A 83 0.22 -6.19 -6.12
CA THR A 83 -0.76 -5.60 -5.22
C THR A 83 -2.19 -5.67 -5.77
N VAL A 84 -3.18 -5.39 -4.94
CA VAL A 84 -4.58 -5.20 -5.37
C VAL A 84 -4.88 -3.75 -5.80
N PHE A 85 -3.95 -2.83 -5.53
CA PHE A 85 -4.14 -1.40 -5.79
C PHE A 85 -3.72 -1.04 -7.21
N ASP A 86 -4.63 -0.39 -7.93
CA ASP A 86 -4.43 0.06 -9.31
C ASP A 86 -4.53 1.59 -9.48
N ASN A 87 -4.59 2.35 -8.38
CA ASN A 87 -4.69 3.80 -8.45
C ASN A 87 -3.37 4.47 -8.90
N ASP A 88 -3.50 5.62 -9.55
CA ASP A 88 -2.40 6.35 -10.17
C ASP A 88 -1.35 6.80 -9.15
N GLU A 89 -1.77 7.12 -7.93
CA GLU A 89 -0.89 7.55 -6.86
C GLU A 89 0.08 6.45 -6.42
N ASN A 90 -0.44 5.22 -6.19
CA ASN A 90 0.39 4.08 -5.80
C ASN A 90 1.35 3.66 -6.92
N ILE A 91 0.89 3.69 -8.18
CA ILE A 91 1.75 3.43 -9.34
C ILE A 91 2.91 4.44 -9.38
N PHE A 92 2.61 5.73 -9.27
CA PHE A 92 3.61 6.79 -9.29
C PHE A 92 4.61 6.67 -8.14
N LYS A 93 4.12 6.52 -6.90
CA LYS A 93 4.97 6.38 -5.71
C LYS A 93 5.87 5.15 -5.78
N ALA A 94 5.35 4.03 -6.27
CA ALA A 94 6.13 2.81 -6.42
C ALA A 94 7.28 2.97 -7.43
N ILE A 95 7.01 3.58 -8.59
CA ILE A 95 8.03 3.85 -9.61
C ILE A 95 9.07 4.84 -9.08
N LYS A 96 8.64 5.92 -8.41
CA LYS A 96 9.54 6.90 -7.79
C LYS A 96 10.42 6.28 -6.70
N ALA A 97 9.91 5.29 -5.97
CA ALA A 97 10.68 4.51 -4.99
C ALA A 97 11.70 3.55 -5.63
N GLY A 98 11.64 3.34 -6.94
CA GLY A 98 12.56 2.50 -7.69
C GLY A 98 12.04 1.10 -8.01
N ALA A 99 10.73 0.87 -7.98
CA ALA A 99 10.16 -0.40 -8.45
C ALA A 99 10.48 -0.62 -9.93
N ASP A 100 10.92 -1.84 -10.27
CA ASP A 100 11.28 -2.24 -11.63
C ASP A 100 10.09 -2.80 -12.42
N GLY A 101 8.97 -3.10 -11.75
CA GLY A 101 7.75 -3.61 -12.37
C GLY A 101 6.53 -3.42 -11.49
N TYR A 102 5.33 -3.64 -12.07
CA TYR A 102 4.07 -3.47 -11.36
C TYR A 102 2.99 -4.39 -11.94
N PHE A 103 2.45 -5.29 -11.12
CA PHE A 103 1.35 -6.17 -11.45
C PHE A 103 0.23 -6.09 -10.41
N LEU A 104 -0.98 -6.36 -10.86
CA LEU A 104 -2.09 -6.63 -9.96
C LEU A 104 -2.08 -8.12 -9.54
N LYS A 105 -2.55 -8.42 -8.33
CA LYS A 105 -2.53 -9.79 -7.78
C LYS A 105 -3.41 -10.79 -8.55
N ASP A 106 -4.33 -10.32 -9.39
CA ASP A 106 -5.14 -11.15 -10.29
C ASP A 106 -4.42 -11.61 -11.55
N VAL A 107 -3.19 -11.12 -11.81
CA VAL A 107 -2.33 -11.53 -12.93
C VAL A 107 -2.25 -13.05 -13.03
N ASN A 108 -2.33 -13.59 -14.27
CA ASN A 108 -2.20 -15.02 -14.47
C ASN A 108 -0.75 -15.53 -14.28
N PRO A 109 -0.55 -16.84 -14.04
CA PRO A 109 0.78 -17.38 -13.77
C PRO A 109 1.81 -17.12 -14.87
N GLN A 110 1.41 -17.23 -16.15
CA GLN A 110 2.32 -17.02 -17.28
C GLN A 110 2.75 -15.56 -17.41
N GLU A 111 1.81 -14.63 -17.32
CA GLU A 111 2.12 -13.19 -17.38
C GLU A 111 3.03 -12.75 -16.22
N LEU A 112 2.82 -13.30 -15.02
CA LEU A 112 3.69 -13.01 -13.87
C LEU A 112 5.11 -13.53 -14.11
N TYR A 113 5.24 -14.75 -14.62
CA TYR A 113 6.53 -15.33 -14.94
C TYR A 113 7.26 -14.54 -16.04
N ASP A 114 6.57 -14.23 -17.13
CA ASP A 114 7.13 -13.46 -18.24
C ASP A 114 7.59 -12.07 -17.75
N GLY A 115 6.81 -11.42 -16.89
CA GLY A 115 7.18 -10.15 -16.28
C GLY A 115 8.40 -10.25 -15.36
N ILE A 116 8.56 -11.35 -14.61
CA ILE A 116 9.76 -11.61 -13.82
C ILE A 116 10.99 -11.72 -14.74
N VAL A 117 10.89 -12.51 -15.80
CA VAL A 117 12.00 -12.73 -16.76
C VAL A 117 12.35 -11.40 -17.47
N GLU A 118 11.35 -10.66 -17.94
CA GLU A 118 11.54 -9.36 -18.59
C GLU A 118 12.22 -8.35 -17.65
N THR A 119 11.78 -8.28 -16.40
CA THR A 119 12.37 -7.37 -15.40
C THR A 119 13.83 -7.72 -15.11
N LEU A 120 14.16 -9.00 -15.03
CA LEU A 120 15.53 -9.46 -14.84
C LEU A 120 16.43 -9.21 -16.06
N ALA A 121 15.84 -9.18 -17.25
CA ALA A 121 16.52 -8.81 -18.49
C ALA A 121 16.74 -7.30 -18.66
N GLY A 122 16.27 -6.48 -17.71
CA GLY A 122 16.42 -5.02 -17.73
C GLY A 122 15.21 -4.27 -18.32
N GLY A 123 14.13 -4.99 -18.66
CA GLY A 123 12.83 -4.40 -18.99
C GLY A 123 12.02 -4.00 -17.76
N ALA A 124 10.75 -3.66 -17.96
CA ALA A 124 9.79 -3.34 -16.91
C ALA A 124 8.57 -4.27 -17.03
N GLY A 125 8.49 -5.26 -16.16
CA GLY A 125 7.33 -6.17 -16.12
C GLY A 125 6.08 -5.41 -15.66
N MET A 126 5.15 -5.19 -16.58
CA MET A 126 3.89 -4.48 -16.31
C MET A 126 2.78 -5.00 -17.24
N THR A 127 1.53 -4.98 -16.77
CA THR A 127 0.42 -5.16 -17.71
C THR A 127 0.29 -3.96 -18.65
N PRO A 128 -0.27 -4.11 -19.87
CA PRO A 128 -0.44 -2.99 -20.80
C PRO A 128 -1.23 -1.81 -20.20
N SER A 129 -2.23 -2.09 -19.34
CA SER A 129 -3.01 -1.07 -18.65
C SER A 129 -2.16 -0.25 -17.68
N ILE A 130 -1.33 -0.90 -16.87
CA ILE A 130 -0.40 -0.24 -15.94
C ILE A 130 0.66 0.57 -16.71
N ALA A 131 1.23 0.00 -17.78
CA ALA A 131 2.20 0.70 -18.61
C ALA A 131 1.62 1.98 -19.23
N THR A 132 0.38 1.93 -19.76
CA THR A 132 -0.32 3.10 -20.31
C THR A 132 -0.53 4.18 -19.24
N ARG A 133 -0.96 3.81 -18.03
CA ARG A 133 -1.15 4.74 -16.91
C ARG A 133 0.17 5.35 -16.46
N THR A 134 1.23 4.55 -16.38
CA THR A 134 2.58 5.03 -16.06
C THR A 134 3.05 6.10 -17.06
N LEU A 135 2.88 5.85 -18.37
CA LEU A 135 3.23 6.82 -19.41
C LEU A 135 2.40 8.10 -19.32
N LYS A 136 1.11 8.00 -18.96
CA LYS A 136 0.27 9.17 -18.71
C LYS A 136 0.79 9.99 -17.54
N LEU A 137 1.13 9.34 -16.42
CA LEU A 137 1.68 10.00 -15.24
C LEU A 137 3.01 10.73 -15.50
N LEU A 138 3.82 10.22 -16.42
CA LEU A 138 5.07 10.88 -16.84
C LEU A 138 4.83 12.09 -17.73
N ARG A 139 3.78 12.09 -18.55
CA ARG A 139 3.42 13.20 -19.45
C ARG A 139 2.69 14.33 -18.73
N GLU A 140 1.83 13.96 -17.82
CA GLU A 140 1.06 14.84 -16.96
C GLU A 140 1.45 14.56 -15.52
N PRO A 141 2.60 15.07 -15.05
CA PRO A 141 3.00 14.83 -13.68
C PRO A 141 1.88 15.32 -12.77
N LEU A 142 1.20 14.39 -12.11
CA LEU A 142 0.37 14.78 -11.00
C LEU A 142 1.31 15.53 -10.06
N VAL A 143 1.00 16.78 -9.77
CA VAL A 143 1.69 17.54 -8.72
C VAL A 143 1.27 16.88 -7.41
N PHE A 144 1.86 15.72 -7.14
CA PHE A 144 1.88 15.21 -5.78
C PHE A 144 2.85 16.14 -5.06
N ASP A 145 2.30 17.10 -4.36
CA ASP A 145 3.07 17.96 -3.49
C ASP A 145 3.76 17.03 -2.47
N ASP A 146 5.08 16.82 -2.62
CA ASP A 146 5.88 16.00 -1.70
C ASP A 146 5.85 16.57 -0.25
N SER A 147 5.27 17.76 -0.06
CA SER A 147 4.93 18.33 1.24
C SER A 147 3.64 17.73 1.82
N ILE A 148 2.84 16.95 1.06
CA ILE A 148 1.65 16.25 1.50
C ILE A 148 1.95 14.75 1.68
N SER A 149 2.97 14.43 2.42
CA SER A 149 3.13 13.09 3.05
C SER A 149 2.49 13.01 4.44
N LYS A 150 1.63 13.95 4.75
CA LYS A 150 0.45 13.84 5.61
C LYS A 150 -0.72 14.13 4.66
N GLU A 151 -1.52 13.13 4.29
CA GLU A 151 -2.90 13.44 3.93
C GLU A 151 -3.37 14.42 5.01
N GLU A 152 -3.50 15.71 4.67
CA GLU A 152 -4.27 16.60 5.51
C GLU A 152 -5.67 16.03 5.47
N ILE A 153 -5.95 15.18 6.44
CA ILE A 153 -7.30 14.71 6.72
C ILE A 153 -8.07 15.97 7.07
N SER A 154 -8.59 16.64 6.05
CA SER A 154 -9.32 17.89 6.23
C SER A 154 -10.74 17.59 6.73
N LEU A 155 -10.81 17.27 8.01
CA LEU A 155 -12.09 17.30 8.70
C LEU A 155 -12.53 18.76 8.83
N THR A 156 -13.80 19.02 8.56
CA THR A 156 -14.39 20.33 8.86
C THR A 156 -14.39 20.56 10.38
N ASN A 157 -14.40 21.81 10.83
CA ASN A 157 -14.49 22.13 12.25
C ASN A 157 -15.63 21.37 12.95
N ARG A 158 -16.75 21.18 12.23
CA ARG A 158 -17.91 20.47 12.78
C ARG A 158 -17.68 18.96 12.90
N GLU A 159 -16.94 18.35 11.98
CA GLU A 159 -16.53 16.95 12.04
C GLU A 159 -15.52 16.72 13.16
N ILE A 160 -14.61 17.67 13.41
CA ILE A 160 -13.68 17.64 14.55
C ILE A 160 -14.45 17.68 15.87
N GLU A 161 -15.38 18.61 16.05
CA GLU A 161 -16.21 18.70 17.26
C GLU A 161 -16.98 17.40 17.54
N VAL A 162 -17.56 16.79 16.49
CA VAL A 162 -18.25 15.49 16.61
C VAL A 162 -17.28 14.39 17.02
N LEU A 163 -16.10 14.35 16.41
CA LEU A 163 -15.07 13.32 16.66
C LEU A 163 -14.48 13.44 18.07
N GLU A 164 -14.26 14.66 18.56
CA GLU A 164 -13.83 14.91 19.95
C GLU A 164 -14.86 14.39 20.96
N GLN A 165 -16.15 14.61 20.73
CA GLN A 165 -17.19 14.11 21.63
C GLN A 165 -17.33 12.58 21.56
N LEU A 166 -17.14 12.01 20.37
CA LEU A 166 -17.04 10.55 20.21
C LEU A 166 -15.85 9.97 20.98
N SER A 167 -14.72 10.67 21.00
CA SER A 167 -13.52 10.23 21.73
C SER A 167 -13.72 10.20 23.25
N LYS A 168 -14.58 11.10 23.77
CA LYS A 168 -14.99 11.16 25.18
C LYS A 168 -16.03 10.10 25.55
N GLY A 169 -16.45 9.25 24.60
CA GLY A 169 -17.38 8.15 24.84
C GLY A 169 -18.86 8.52 24.76
N LEU A 170 -19.21 9.74 24.35
CA LEU A 170 -20.60 10.20 24.26
C LEU A 170 -21.37 9.43 23.20
N THR A 171 -22.69 9.27 23.44
CA THR A 171 -23.63 8.70 22.49
C THR A 171 -24.03 9.72 21.41
N TYR A 172 -24.50 9.26 20.27
CA TYR A 172 -24.96 10.17 19.20
C TYR A 172 -26.08 11.10 19.64
N ASN A 173 -26.97 10.66 20.55
CA ASN A 173 -28.01 11.50 21.11
C ASN A 173 -27.41 12.62 21.97
N ALA A 174 -26.49 12.30 22.87
CA ALA A 174 -25.83 13.29 23.72
C ALA A 174 -25.01 14.30 22.87
N ILE A 175 -24.36 13.83 21.80
CA ILE A 175 -23.65 14.71 20.86
C ILE A 175 -24.63 15.63 20.12
N ALA A 176 -25.78 15.10 19.70
CA ALA A 176 -26.82 15.90 19.05
C ALA A 176 -27.35 17.02 19.97
N GLU A 177 -27.61 16.72 21.22
CA GLU A 177 -28.02 17.72 22.25
C GLU A 177 -26.92 18.74 22.47
N ASN A 178 -25.68 18.33 22.73
CA ASN A 178 -24.55 19.21 22.98
C ASN A 178 -24.25 20.17 21.82
N LEU A 179 -24.43 19.72 20.60
CA LEU A 179 -24.10 20.48 19.40
C LEU A 179 -25.33 21.16 18.78
N PHE A 180 -26.50 21.05 19.40
CA PHE A 180 -27.78 21.60 18.90
C PHE A 180 -28.10 21.12 17.45
N LEU A 181 -27.88 19.86 17.19
CA LEU A 181 -28.11 19.23 15.87
C LEU A 181 -29.11 18.07 15.96
N SER A 182 -29.67 17.70 14.82
CA SER A 182 -30.49 16.49 14.75
C SER A 182 -29.61 15.23 14.82
N LEU A 183 -30.17 14.12 15.33
CA LEU A 183 -29.53 12.83 15.33
C LEU A 183 -29.11 12.37 13.91
N GLY A 184 -29.94 12.70 12.89
CA GLY A 184 -29.64 12.42 11.49
C GLY A 184 -28.41 13.17 10.99
N THR A 185 -28.25 14.43 11.42
CA THR A 185 -27.07 15.26 11.08
C THR A 185 -25.80 14.67 11.70
N ILE A 186 -25.86 14.22 12.96
CA ILE A 186 -24.72 13.57 13.63
C ILE A 186 -24.32 12.29 12.90
N ARG A 187 -25.28 11.45 12.52
CA ARG A 187 -24.98 10.22 11.73
C ARG A 187 -24.28 10.58 10.43
N LYS A 188 -24.74 11.61 9.73
CA LYS A 188 -24.12 12.04 8.46
C LYS A 188 -22.69 12.56 8.66
N HIS A 189 -22.43 13.34 9.75
CA HIS A 189 -21.05 13.72 10.09
C HIS A 189 -20.17 12.52 10.38
N VAL A 190 -20.67 11.52 11.12
CA VAL A 190 -19.89 10.29 11.43
C VAL A 190 -19.58 9.48 10.15
N GLU A 191 -20.53 9.34 9.23
CA GLU A 191 -20.29 8.72 7.93
C GLU A 191 -19.20 9.46 7.15
N ASN A 192 -19.29 10.78 7.08
CA ASN A 192 -18.29 11.60 6.40
C ASN A 192 -16.91 11.50 7.06
N ILE A 193 -16.86 11.48 8.41
CA ILE A 193 -15.61 11.25 9.17
C ILE A 193 -15.01 9.89 8.80
N TYR A 194 -15.80 8.82 8.79
CA TYR A 194 -15.31 7.48 8.45
C TYR A 194 -14.78 7.41 7.02
N THR A 195 -15.48 8.04 6.08
CA THR A 195 -15.05 8.13 4.68
C THR A 195 -13.74 8.90 4.55
N LYS A 196 -13.63 10.10 5.17
CA LYS A 196 -12.44 10.94 5.12
C LYS A 196 -11.25 10.34 5.86
N LEU A 197 -11.50 9.64 6.97
CA LEU A 197 -10.49 8.91 7.72
C LEU A 197 -10.21 7.51 7.13
N GLN A 198 -10.94 7.05 6.11
CA GLN A 198 -10.83 5.71 5.54
C GLN A 198 -10.84 4.61 6.63
N VAL A 199 -11.86 4.64 7.49
CA VAL A 199 -12.03 3.72 8.60
C VAL A 199 -13.45 3.16 8.62
N HIS A 200 -13.65 2.01 9.29
CA HIS A 200 -14.94 1.31 9.27
C HIS A 200 -15.67 1.34 10.61
N ASN A 201 -15.05 1.82 11.68
CA ASN A 201 -15.66 1.86 13.00
C ASN A 201 -15.14 3.03 13.86
N LYS A 202 -15.85 3.27 14.98
CA LYS A 202 -15.57 4.35 15.93
C LYS A 202 -14.17 4.27 16.53
N LEU A 203 -13.71 3.06 16.86
CA LEU A 203 -12.42 2.89 17.54
C LEU A 203 -11.25 3.25 16.60
N GLU A 204 -11.32 2.77 15.38
CA GLU A 204 -10.34 3.12 14.33
C GLU A 204 -10.33 4.61 14.03
N ALA A 205 -11.52 5.26 13.95
CA ALA A 205 -11.63 6.69 13.72
C ALA A 205 -10.92 7.51 14.82
N ILE A 206 -11.16 7.18 16.09
CA ILE A 206 -10.53 7.86 17.23
C ILE A 206 -9.02 7.64 17.23
N GLN A 207 -8.56 6.42 16.97
CA GLN A 207 -7.13 6.10 16.95
C GLN A 207 -6.40 6.83 15.81
N LYS A 208 -6.97 6.81 14.61
CA LYS A 208 -6.42 7.50 13.45
C LYS A 208 -6.39 9.02 13.65
N ALA A 209 -7.43 9.60 14.26
CA ALA A 209 -7.48 11.02 14.56
C ALA A 209 -6.41 11.45 15.58
N LYS A 210 -6.18 10.67 16.63
CA LYS A 210 -5.11 10.92 17.62
C LYS A 210 -3.72 10.82 16.99
N ASN A 211 -3.49 9.81 16.15
CA ASN A 211 -2.20 9.62 15.46
C ASN A 211 -1.87 10.76 14.50
N ASN A 212 -2.88 11.45 13.98
CA ASN A 212 -2.74 12.58 13.06
C ASN A 212 -2.91 13.95 13.76
N ASN A 213 -2.95 14.00 15.10
CA ASN A 213 -3.14 15.23 15.90
C ASN A 213 -4.38 16.04 15.50
N LEU A 214 -5.47 15.38 15.13
CA LEU A 214 -6.75 16.03 14.79
C LEU A 214 -7.63 16.28 16.01
N ILE A 215 -7.44 15.51 17.08
CA ILE A 215 -8.12 15.60 18.38
C ILE A 215 -7.18 15.22 19.52
#